data_eda5be950814141e0979f8dcf905fc1a
#
_entry.id   eda5be950814141e0979f8dcf905fc1a
#
_cell.length_a   1.000
_cell.length_b   1.000
_cell.length_c   1.000
_cell.angle_alpha   90.00
_cell.angle_beta   90.00
_cell.angle_gamma   90.00
#
_symmetry.space_group_name_H-M   'P 1'
#
loop_
_entity.id
_entity.type
_entity.pdbx_description
1 polymer ?
#
loop_
_entity_poly.entity_id
_entity_poly.type
_entity_poly.pdbx_seq_one_letter_code
_entity_poly.pdbx_strand_id
1 'polypeptide(L)'
;MHSLRRSCRTALFNNTHTAFLANGSHRAFSRTAALLHRGTLPVFLEASSPELSQLLATLNARVLLPHHLTPEQERLVYKPENRTKLEQEPIDITLGDVTLPLEHIDRNKDIPAYRVHLRNILKASKTPEDWENVVRALQGYANAGLRLRPDQHAMVVRLLNRAGMHHLILKLAQRAKATGLRLRNFELIVAVLRSVRDKAWQAGWEKEDLKKALSMAEQIVELMENDEHLGHPAGNQKDYRTHPTVVAVPLEMAAELSYRHEADAAKVKRYASRLMNALKQQNFLAADMERIEASTAKTEANFSKGHKQMRALVTLHTDLCTLIPIWNSLSTARTVLDADMPMAEDAERVQRQLRELLQKGEDATERLRKRGGEELASADPEGYAGYVKTAIQACEEDADEAEE
;
A
#
# COMPACT_ATOMS: atom_id res chain seq x y z
N MET A 1 8.03 -55.87 -3.90
CA MET A 1 7.56 -56.60 -2.69
C MET A 1 7.52 -55.65 -1.50
N HIS A 2 6.41 -55.79 -0.77
CA HIS A 2 6.07 -55.13 0.51
C HIS A 2 5.42 -53.75 0.48
N SER A 3 4.13 -53.85 0.36
CA SER A 3 3.09 -52.93 0.82
C SER A 3 3.09 -52.78 2.35
N LEU A 4 2.93 -51.55 2.84
CA LEU A 4 2.50 -51.31 4.25
C LEU A 4 1.28 -50.39 4.23
N ARG A 5 0.13 -50.97 4.43
CA ARG A 5 -1.14 -50.32 4.77
C ARG A 5 -1.05 -49.78 6.19
N ARG A 6 -1.41 -48.52 6.44
CA ARG A 6 -1.72 -48.02 7.78
C ARG A 6 -3.21 -47.70 7.88
N SER A 7 -3.83 -48.43 8.79
CA SER A 7 -5.21 -48.43 9.19
C SER A 7 -5.56 -47.15 9.98
N CYS A 8 -6.66 -46.50 9.62
CA CYS A 8 -7.31 -45.48 10.44
C CYS A 8 -8.20 -46.14 11.49
N ARG A 9 -7.97 -45.85 12.74
CA ARG A 9 -8.88 -46.16 13.85
C ARG A 9 -9.81 -44.97 14.09
N THR A 10 -11.09 -45.21 13.84
CA THR A 10 -12.22 -44.37 14.28
C THR A 10 -12.48 -44.61 15.76
N ALA A 11 -12.44 -43.54 16.55
CA ALA A 11 -12.94 -43.58 17.91
C ALA A 11 -14.35 -42.98 17.97
N LEU A 12 -15.30 -43.83 18.32
CA LEU A 12 -16.68 -43.49 18.65
C LEU A 12 -16.75 -43.01 20.11
N PHE A 13 -17.27 -41.82 20.31
CA PHE A 13 -17.74 -41.39 21.63
C PHE A 13 -19.27 -41.25 21.62
N ASN A 14 -19.92 -42.17 22.30
CA ASN A 14 -21.31 -42.07 22.76
C ASN A 14 -21.37 -40.95 23.83
N ASN A 15 -22.37 -40.10 23.76
CA ASN A 15 -22.84 -39.39 24.94
C ASN A 15 -24.35 -39.32 24.99
N THR A 16 -24.84 -39.77 26.12
CA THR A 16 -26.22 -40.05 26.50
C THR A 16 -26.99 -38.78 26.87
N HIS A 17 -28.27 -38.82 26.65
CA HIS A 17 -29.35 -37.89 26.89
C HIS A 17 -29.43 -37.31 28.32
N THR A 18 -29.76 -36.02 28.42
CA THR A 18 -30.75 -35.52 29.39
C THR A 18 -31.58 -34.43 28.76
N ALA A 19 -32.89 -34.68 28.73
CA ALA A 19 -33.91 -33.72 28.27
C ALA A 19 -34.26 -32.75 29.42
N PHE A 20 -34.32 -31.48 29.11
CA PHE A 20 -35.06 -30.50 29.92
C PHE A 20 -36.04 -29.74 29.02
N LEU A 21 -37.30 -29.92 29.34
CA LEU A 21 -38.43 -29.16 28.81
C LEU A 21 -38.45 -27.78 29.44
N ALA A 22 -38.37 -26.73 28.64
CA ALA A 22 -38.78 -25.39 28.98
C ALA A 22 -39.52 -24.79 27.79
N ASN A 23 -40.83 -24.62 27.93
CA ASN A 23 -41.72 -23.90 27.01
C ASN A 23 -41.34 -22.42 26.96
N GLY A 24 -40.98 -21.97 25.77
CA GLY A 24 -40.86 -20.57 25.42
C GLY A 24 -40.68 -20.53 23.89
N SER A 25 -41.76 -20.21 23.18
CA SER A 25 -41.73 -20.12 21.73
C SER A 25 -40.97 -18.90 21.23
N HIS A 26 -39.66 -18.95 21.36
CA HIS A 26 -38.78 -18.15 20.53
C HIS A 26 -38.59 -18.97 19.24
N ARG A 27 -39.08 -18.47 18.12
CA ARG A 27 -38.74 -18.98 16.79
C ARG A 27 -37.24 -18.75 16.58
N ALA A 28 -36.45 -19.71 17.04
CA ALA A 28 -35.07 -19.83 16.61
C ALA A 28 -35.09 -20.04 15.10
N PHE A 29 -34.71 -19.03 14.35
CA PHE A 29 -34.40 -19.20 12.94
C PHE A 29 -33.34 -20.27 12.84
N SER A 30 -33.70 -21.38 12.21
CA SER A 30 -32.90 -22.54 11.96
C SER A 30 -31.50 -22.13 11.55
N ARG A 31 -30.47 -22.72 12.19
CA ARG A 31 -29.13 -22.80 11.68
C ARG A 31 -29.18 -23.53 10.34
N THR A 32 -29.47 -22.83 9.27
CA THR A 32 -29.20 -23.32 7.93
C THR A 32 -27.69 -23.50 7.82
N ALA A 33 -27.32 -24.73 7.46
CA ALA A 33 -25.95 -25.14 7.24
C ALA A 33 -25.14 -24.05 6.51
N ALA A 34 -23.90 -23.88 6.94
CA ALA A 34 -22.92 -22.95 6.42
C ALA A 34 -22.97 -22.84 4.90
N LEU A 35 -23.75 -21.91 4.39
CA LEU A 35 -23.57 -21.38 3.06
C LEU A 35 -22.37 -20.42 3.15
N LEU A 36 -21.27 -20.96 2.70
CA LEU A 36 -20.02 -20.34 2.28
C LEU A 36 -20.03 -18.80 2.25
N HIS A 37 -19.15 -18.22 3.07
CA HIS A 37 -18.63 -16.86 2.99
C HIS A 37 -19.64 -15.73 3.04
N ARG A 38 -20.37 -15.63 4.11
CA ARG A 38 -20.80 -14.32 4.57
C ARG A 38 -19.68 -13.79 5.45
N GLY A 39 -18.88 -12.88 4.86
CA GLY A 39 -17.78 -12.30 5.55
C GLY A 39 -18.21 -11.63 6.84
N THR A 40 -17.28 -11.45 7.73
CA THR A 40 -17.45 -10.71 8.97
C THR A 40 -17.37 -9.21 8.70
N LEU A 41 -18.16 -8.41 9.41
CA LEU A 41 -17.97 -6.97 9.45
C LEU A 41 -16.77 -6.62 10.35
N PRO A 42 -16.01 -5.57 10.01
CA PRO A 42 -14.90 -5.13 10.86
C PRO A 42 -15.41 -4.55 12.18
N VAL A 43 -14.78 -4.96 13.28
CA VAL A 43 -14.92 -4.31 14.59
C VAL A 43 -13.94 -3.15 14.62
N PHE A 44 -14.42 -1.92 14.71
CA PHE A 44 -13.57 -0.74 14.77
C PHE A 44 -13.15 -0.43 16.20
N LEU A 45 -11.94 0.13 16.35
CA LEU A 45 -11.46 0.74 17.59
C LEU A 45 -12.19 2.06 17.81
N GLU A 46 -12.12 2.59 19.01
CA GLU A 46 -12.65 3.91 19.34
C GLU A 46 -12.01 4.97 18.43
N ALA A 47 -12.83 5.76 17.78
CA ALA A 47 -12.38 6.78 16.85
C ALA A 47 -12.00 8.06 17.59
N SER A 48 -10.98 8.77 17.12
CA SER A 48 -10.50 10.03 17.72
C SER A 48 -11.52 11.18 17.61
N SER A 49 -12.51 11.06 16.73
CA SER A 49 -13.54 12.09 16.52
C SER A 49 -14.91 11.50 16.26
N PRO A 50 -15.99 12.22 16.65
CA PRO A 50 -17.36 11.81 16.36
C PRO A 50 -17.62 11.68 14.84
N GLU A 51 -17.01 12.54 14.04
CA GLU A 51 -17.11 12.47 12.57
C GLU A 51 -16.57 11.15 12.03
N LEU A 52 -15.38 10.74 12.47
CA LEU A 52 -14.80 9.47 12.07
C LEU A 52 -15.64 8.29 12.57
N SER A 53 -16.13 8.33 13.81
CA SER A 53 -17.02 7.31 14.36
C SER A 53 -18.26 7.12 13.49
N GLN A 54 -18.90 8.24 13.07
CA GLN A 54 -20.05 8.19 12.18
C GLN A 54 -19.70 7.63 10.78
N LEU A 55 -18.53 7.99 10.23
CA LEU A 55 -18.06 7.44 8.97
C LEU A 55 -17.84 5.91 9.06
N LEU A 56 -17.25 5.42 10.15
CA LEU A 56 -17.02 3.99 10.36
C LEU A 56 -18.34 3.22 10.58
N ALA A 57 -19.28 3.80 11.32
CA ALA A 57 -20.61 3.24 11.48
C ALA A 57 -21.36 3.17 10.13
N THR A 58 -21.31 4.25 9.35
CA THR A 58 -21.89 4.30 8.00
C THR A 58 -21.23 3.29 7.06
N LEU A 59 -19.91 3.08 7.18
CA LEU A 59 -19.19 2.06 6.42
C LEU A 59 -19.78 0.67 6.70
N ASN A 60 -19.94 0.28 7.95
CA ASN A 60 -20.52 -1.01 8.31
C ASN A 60 -21.98 -1.13 7.87
N ALA A 61 -22.84 -0.16 8.22
CA ALA A 61 -24.28 -0.26 8.04
C ALA A 61 -24.74 -0.05 6.58
N ARG A 62 -24.08 0.84 5.82
CA ARG A 62 -24.56 1.26 4.49
C ARG A 62 -23.69 0.79 3.33
N VAL A 63 -22.39 0.53 3.58
CA VAL A 63 -21.46 0.13 2.51
C VAL A 63 -21.18 -1.36 2.55
N LEU A 64 -20.84 -1.92 3.72
CA LEU A 64 -20.40 -3.32 3.83
C LEU A 64 -21.58 -4.28 4.04
N LEU A 65 -22.47 -3.99 4.99
CA LEU A 65 -23.62 -4.84 5.31
C LEU A 65 -24.42 -5.28 4.06
N PRO A 66 -24.74 -4.40 3.10
CA PRO A 66 -25.51 -4.77 1.90
C PRO A 66 -24.91 -5.94 1.10
N HIS A 67 -23.58 -6.13 1.14
CA HIS A 67 -22.89 -7.20 0.42
C HIS A 67 -22.91 -8.55 1.15
N HIS A 68 -23.43 -8.57 2.37
CA HIS A 68 -23.51 -9.76 3.21
C HIS A 68 -24.96 -10.25 3.43
N LEU A 69 -25.96 -9.55 2.89
CA LEU A 69 -27.36 -9.89 3.04
C LEU A 69 -27.76 -11.12 2.21
N THR A 70 -28.72 -11.88 2.71
CA THR A 70 -29.42 -12.90 1.92
C THR A 70 -30.38 -12.24 0.94
N PRO A 71 -30.80 -12.93 -0.14
CA PRO A 71 -31.83 -12.41 -1.03
C PRO A 71 -33.15 -12.04 -0.32
N GLU A 72 -33.48 -12.72 0.77
CA GLU A 72 -34.65 -12.41 1.60
C GLU A 72 -34.43 -11.12 2.42
N GLN A 73 -33.27 -11.00 3.03
CA GLN A 73 -32.87 -9.78 3.77
C GLN A 73 -32.72 -8.57 2.84
N GLU A 74 -32.19 -8.76 1.61
CA GLU A 74 -32.15 -7.70 0.61
C GLU A 74 -33.57 -7.20 0.26
N ARG A 75 -34.53 -8.11 0.09
CA ARG A 75 -35.93 -7.71 -0.16
C ARG A 75 -36.52 -6.93 1.00
N LEU A 76 -36.18 -7.29 2.25
CA LEU A 76 -36.62 -6.54 3.43
C LEU A 76 -36.02 -5.14 3.46
N VAL A 77 -34.72 -5.01 3.22
CA VAL A 77 -33.97 -3.75 3.34
C VAL A 77 -34.32 -2.77 2.21
N TYR A 78 -34.46 -3.26 0.97
CA TYR A 78 -34.58 -2.38 -0.19
C TYR A 78 -36.00 -2.05 -0.63
N LYS A 79 -37.02 -2.82 -0.18
CA LYS A 79 -38.39 -2.54 -0.55
C LYS A 79 -39.00 -1.45 0.37
N PRO A 80 -39.50 -0.33 -0.20
CA PRO A 80 -40.09 0.75 0.58
C PRO A 80 -41.27 0.30 1.46
N GLU A 81 -42.00 -0.72 1.02
CA GLU A 81 -43.15 -1.30 1.74
C GLU A 81 -42.77 -1.86 3.12
N ASN A 82 -41.52 -2.30 3.27
CA ASN A 82 -41.04 -2.89 4.50
C ASN A 82 -40.45 -1.86 5.49
N ARG A 83 -40.38 -0.60 5.12
CA ARG A 83 -39.80 0.46 5.96
C ARG A 83 -40.50 0.54 7.32
N THR A 84 -41.82 0.69 7.32
CA THR A 84 -42.61 0.78 8.55
C THR A 84 -42.52 -0.48 9.40
N LYS A 85 -42.42 -1.66 8.72
CA LYS A 85 -42.26 -2.94 9.42
C LYS A 85 -40.92 -3.02 10.15
N LEU A 86 -39.79 -2.60 9.50
CA LEU A 86 -38.45 -2.60 10.09
C LEU A 86 -38.34 -1.57 11.22
N GLU A 87 -39.08 -0.46 11.14
CA GLU A 87 -39.13 0.57 12.20
C GLU A 87 -39.91 0.09 13.42
N GLN A 88 -40.99 -0.72 13.23
CA GLN A 88 -41.82 -1.22 14.31
C GLN A 88 -41.29 -2.50 14.94
N GLU A 89 -40.72 -3.39 14.13
CA GLU A 89 -40.13 -4.67 14.53
C GLU A 89 -38.68 -4.75 14.09
N PRO A 90 -37.72 -4.17 14.85
CA PRO A 90 -36.32 -4.20 14.51
C PRO A 90 -35.80 -5.63 14.40
N ILE A 91 -35.12 -5.94 13.30
CA ILE A 91 -34.50 -7.24 13.05
C ILE A 91 -32.99 -7.04 13.09
N ASP A 92 -32.35 -7.65 14.06
CA ASP A 92 -30.89 -7.58 14.17
C ASP A 92 -30.21 -8.68 13.33
N ILE A 93 -29.10 -8.31 12.71
CA ILE A 93 -28.21 -9.23 12.00
C ILE A 93 -26.84 -9.20 12.64
N THR A 94 -26.29 -10.38 12.93
CA THR A 94 -24.93 -10.52 13.46
C THR A 94 -24.02 -11.10 12.38
N LEU A 95 -22.94 -10.38 12.09
CA LEU A 95 -21.89 -10.75 11.12
C LEU A 95 -20.52 -10.70 11.81
N GLY A 96 -20.04 -11.87 12.23
CA GLY A 96 -18.90 -11.98 13.15
C GLY A 96 -19.26 -11.45 14.52
N ASP A 97 -18.49 -10.51 15.03
CA ASP A 97 -18.69 -9.89 16.35
C ASP A 97 -19.50 -8.57 16.27
N VAL A 98 -20.02 -8.22 15.09
CA VAL A 98 -20.80 -6.99 14.89
C VAL A 98 -22.27 -7.32 14.70
N THR A 99 -23.12 -6.74 15.55
CA THR A 99 -24.58 -6.82 15.44
C THR A 99 -25.11 -5.47 15.02
N LEU A 100 -25.94 -5.44 13.97
CA LEU A 100 -26.55 -4.24 13.42
C LEU A 100 -28.03 -4.47 13.18
N PRO A 101 -28.90 -3.46 13.43
CA PRO A 101 -30.29 -3.51 13.01
C PRO A 101 -30.39 -3.41 11.48
N LEU A 102 -31.31 -4.19 10.90
CA LEU A 102 -31.69 -4.01 9.51
C LEU A 102 -32.59 -2.79 9.39
N GLU A 103 -32.14 -1.83 8.60
CA GLU A 103 -32.89 -0.61 8.30
C GLU A 103 -33.21 -0.55 6.81
N HIS A 104 -34.29 0.18 6.47
CA HIS A 104 -34.58 0.44 5.06
C HIS A 104 -33.47 1.31 4.44
N ILE A 105 -32.98 0.91 3.27
CA ILE A 105 -31.90 1.59 2.53
C ILE A 105 -32.41 1.92 1.13
N ASP A 106 -32.46 3.20 0.80
CA ASP A 106 -32.62 3.65 -0.60
C ASP A 106 -31.26 3.55 -1.29
N ARG A 107 -31.16 2.65 -2.29
CA ARG A 107 -29.90 2.41 -3.03
C ARG A 107 -29.32 3.66 -3.67
N ASN A 108 -30.16 4.62 -4.04
CA ASN A 108 -29.71 5.81 -4.75
C ASN A 108 -29.30 6.97 -3.82
N LYS A 109 -29.81 7.00 -2.60
CA LYS A 109 -29.62 8.12 -1.66
C LYS A 109 -28.75 7.76 -0.48
N ASP A 110 -28.93 6.55 0.08
CA ASP A 110 -28.36 6.20 1.38
C ASP A 110 -27.02 5.48 1.30
N ILE A 111 -26.65 4.95 0.10
CA ILE A 111 -25.38 4.24 -0.09
C ILE A 111 -24.33 5.22 -0.63
N PRO A 112 -23.35 5.62 0.17
CA PRO A 112 -22.30 6.49 -0.29
C PRO A 112 -21.39 5.75 -1.29
N ALA A 113 -20.85 6.49 -2.28
CA ALA A 113 -19.84 5.93 -3.16
C ALA A 113 -18.62 5.49 -2.35
N TYR A 114 -18.38 4.19 -2.24
CA TYR A 114 -17.39 3.59 -1.31
C TYR A 114 -15.98 4.16 -1.46
N ARG A 115 -15.59 4.60 -2.66
CA ARG A 115 -14.29 5.22 -2.92
C ARG A 115 -14.18 6.63 -2.33
N VAL A 116 -15.26 7.39 -2.39
CA VAL A 116 -15.34 8.73 -1.77
C VAL A 116 -15.40 8.58 -0.25
N HIS A 117 -16.16 7.60 0.21
CA HIS A 117 -16.30 7.29 1.64
C HIS A 117 -14.96 6.91 2.27
N LEU A 118 -14.17 6.03 1.61
CA LEU A 118 -12.81 5.71 2.04
C LEU A 118 -11.94 6.98 2.14
N ARG A 119 -12.00 7.86 1.14
CA ARG A 119 -11.23 9.12 1.18
C ARG A 119 -11.62 9.99 2.38
N ASN A 120 -12.90 10.04 2.74
CA ASN A 120 -13.36 10.80 3.90
C ASN A 120 -12.85 10.17 5.22
N ILE A 121 -12.87 8.85 5.35
CA ILE A 121 -12.27 8.14 6.49
C ILE A 121 -10.77 8.49 6.60
N LEU A 122 -10.02 8.41 5.49
CA LEU A 122 -8.59 8.74 5.47
C LEU A 122 -8.30 10.18 5.88
N LYS A 123 -9.15 11.14 5.47
CA LYS A 123 -9.01 12.55 5.85
C LYS A 123 -9.30 12.81 7.33
N ALA A 124 -10.24 12.06 7.90
CA ALA A 124 -10.64 12.20 9.30
C ALA A 124 -9.69 11.46 10.26
N SER A 125 -8.88 10.50 9.76
CA SER A 125 -7.95 9.71 10.58
C SER A 125 -6.74 10.54 11.02
N LYS A 126 -6.44 10.53 12.32
CA LYS A 126 -5.35 11.31 12.94
C LYS A 126 -4.48 10.50 13.89
N THR A 127 -5.09 9.61 14.69
CA THR A 127 -4.38 8.83 15.70
C THR A 127 -3.93 7.46 15.18
N PRO A 128 -3.01 6.78 15.87
CA PRO A 128 -2.62 5.41 15.51
C PRO A 128 -3.81 4.44 15.44
N GLU A 129 -4.78 4.58 16.35
CA GLU A 129 -6.00 3.77 16.40
C GLU A 129 -6.89 4.02 15.18
N ASP A 130 -6.97 5.27 14.72
CA ASP A 130 -7.69 5.62 13.49
C ASP A 130 -7.06 4.94 12.28
N TRP A 131 -5.73 4.92 12.19
CA TRP A 131 -5.01 4.25 11.11
C TRP A 131 -5.15 2.72 11.15
N GLU A 132 -5.23 2.13 12.35
CA GLU A 132 -5.63 0.72 12.49
C GLU A 132 -7.07 0.50 11.98
N ASN A 133 -7.99 1.43 12.22
CA ASN A 133 -9.34 1.37 11.68
C ASN A 133 -9.35 1.44 10.14
N VAL A 134 -8.44 2.19 9.53
CA VAL A 134 -8.25 2.18 8.06
C VAL A 134 -7.87 0.78 7.58
N VAL A 135 -6.95 0.07 8.25
CA VAL A 135 -6.59 -1.31 7.91
C VAL A 135 -7.81 -2.24 8.01
N ARG A 136 -8.59 -2.11 9.09
CA ARG A 136 -9.84 -2.88 9.29
C ARG A 136 -10.89 -2.56 8.22
N ALA A 137 -11.01 -1.30 7.82
CA ALA A 137 -11.89 -0.88 6.73
C ALA A 137 -11.49 -1.54 5.39
N LEU A 138 -10.19 -1.60 5.07
CA LEU A 138 -9.69 -2.29 3.87
C LEU A 138 -10.03 -3.79 3.91
N GLN A 139 -9.92 -4.43 5.08
CA GLN A 139 -10.35 -5.82 5.26
C GLN A 139 -11.86 -5.97 5.04
N GLY A 140 -12.65 -5.04 5.55
CA GLY A 140 -14.10 -5.01 5.31
C GLY A 140 -14.43 -4.88 3.82
N TYR A 141 -13.80 -3.97 3.09
CA TYR A 141 -13.97 -3.85 1.64
C TYR A 141 -13.64 -5.14 0.90
N ALA A 142 -12.52 -5.78 1.24
CA ALA A 142 -12.11 -7.03 0.61
C ALA A 142 -13.11 -8.17 0.92
N ASN A 143 -13.57 -8.28 2.16
CA ASN A 143 -14.57 -9.27 2.59
C ASN A 143 -15.93 -9.05 1.89
N ALA A 144 -16.32 -7.81 1.67
CA ALA A 144 -17.53 -7.45 0.93
C ALA A 144 -17.38 -7.61 -0.60
N GLY A 145 -16.20 -8.03 -1.09
CA GLY A 145 -15.92 -8.16 -2.53
C GLY A 145 -15.76 -6.82 -3.25
N LEU A 146 -15.68 -5.71 -2.51
CA LEU A 146 -15.48 -4.37 -3.05
C LEU A 146 -14.01 -4.15 -3.40
N ARG A 147 -13.71 -4.15 -4.69
CA ARG A 147 -12.32 -4.03 -5.17
C ARG A 147 -11.90 -2.57 -5.26
N LEU A 148 -10.87 -2.22 -4.50
CA LEU A 148 -10.17 -0.95 -4.63
C LEU A 148 -9.18 -1.02 -5.80
N ARG A 149 -8.99 0.13 -6.47
CA ARG A 149 -8.00 0.25 -7.54
C ARG A 149 -6.59 0.44 -6.96
N PRO A 150 -5.53 0.14 -7.72
CA PRO A 150 -4.15 0.35 -7.29
C PRO A 150 -3.86 1.79 -6.83
N ASP A 151 -4.40 2.80 -7.53
CA ASP A 151 -4.27 4.21 -7.18
C ASP A 151 -4.85 4.55 -5.79
N GLN A 152 -5.92 3.86 -5.39
CA GLN A 152 -6.52 4.02 -4.07
C GLN A 152 -5.67 3.37 -2.97
N HIS A 153 -5.11 2.18 -3.23
CA HIS A 153 -4.15 1.58 -2.31
C HIS A 153 -2.88 2.42 -2.18
N ALA A 154 -2.36 2.96 -3.30
CA ALA A 154 -1.21 3.87 -3.28
C ALA A 154 -1.51 5.14 -2.46
N MET A 155 -2.73 5.68 -2.55
CA MET A 155 -3.17 6.80 -1.70
C MET A 155 -3.15 6.42 -0.21
N VAL A 156 -3.67 5.25 0.16
CA VAL A 156 -3.62 4.76 1.55
C VAL A 156 -2.17 4.64 2.03
N VAL A 157 -1.30 4.03 1.23
CA VAL A 157 0.12 3.87 1.56
C VAL A 157 0.80 5.22 1.77
N ARG A 158 0.56 6.21 0.89
CA ARG A 158 1.14 7.55 1.03
C ARG A 158 0.69 8.25 2.31
N LEU A 159 -0.59 8.13 2.67
CA LEU A 159 -1.11 8.75 3.89
C LEU A 159 -0.60 8.04 5.16
N LEU A 160 -0.51 6.71 5.16
CA LEU A 160 0.13 5.95 6.25
C LEU A 160 1.61 6.31 6.40
N ASN A 161 2.33 6.47 5.27
CA ASN A 161 3.71 6.91 5.27
C ASN A 161 3.87 8.30 5.91
N ARG A 162 3.05 9.26 5.49
CA ARG A 162 3.02 10.61 6.07
C ARG A 162 2.71 10.61 7.57
N ALA A 163 1.84 9.71 8.02
CA ALA A 163 1.49 9.55 9.43
C ALA A 163 2.53 8.76 10.23
N GLY A 164 3.64 8.30 9.62
CA GLY A 164 4.66 7.48 10.28
C GLY A 164 4.22 6.04 10.58
N MET A 165 3.08 5.59 10.05
CA MET A 165 2.49 4.27 10.29
C MET A 165 3.09 3.19 9.38
N HIS A 166 4.41 3.14 9.22
CA HIS A 166 5.10 2.25 8.30
C HIS A 166 4.85 0.76 8.57
N HIS A 167 4.69 0.37 9.85
CA HIS A 167 4.36 -1.00 10.23
C HIS A 167 3.01 -1.47 9.70
N LEU A 168 2.04 -0.54 9.55
CA LEU A 168 0.73 -0.85 8.95
C LEU A 168 0.83 -1.10 7.45
N ILE A 169 1.74 -0.42 6.75
CA ILE A 169 2.00 -0.65 5.32
C ILE A 169 2.50 -2.08 5.10
N LEU A 170 3.46 -2.53 5.92
CA LEU A 170 3.94 -3.90 5.87
C LEU A 170 2.82 -4.90 6.22
N LYS A 171 2.02 -4.62 7.26
CA LYS A 171 0.85 -5.43 7.65
C LYS A 171 -0.18 -5.56 6.52
N LEU A 172 -0.42 -4.50 5.76
CA LEU A 172 -1.30 -4.51 4.59
C LEU A 172 -0.76 -5.42 3.49
N ALA A 173 0.53 -5.34 3.18
CA ALA A 173 1.19 -6.18 2.19
C ALA A 173 1.21 -7.66 2.62
N GLN A 174 1.55 -7.96 3.86
CA GLN A 174 1.56 -9.33 4.41
C GLN A 174 0.17 -10.01 4.36
N ARG A 175 -0.91 -9.23 4.35
CA ARG A 175 -2.29 -9.72 4.34
C ARG A 175 -3.02 -9.41 3.03
N ALA A 176 -2.35 -9.61 1.91
CA ALA A 176 -2.83 -9.23 0.58
C ALA A 176 -4.24 -9.76 0.24
N LYS A 177 -4.57 -10.99 0.64
CA LYS A 177 -5.93 -11.55 0.48
C LYS A 177 -6.98 -10.78 1.26
N ALA A 178 -6.66 -10.47 2.51
CA ALA A 178 -7.61 -9.83 3.43
C ALA A 178 -7.77 -8.33 3.18
N THR A 179 -6.75 -7.66 2.62
CA THR A 179 -6.74 -6.20 2.42
C THR A 179 -6.93 -5.77 0.97
N GLY A 180 -6.74 -6.70 0.04
CA GLY A 180 -6.74 -6.43 -1.39
C GLY A 180 -5.46 -5.75 -1.90
N LEU A 181 -4.51 -5.39 -1.03
CA LEU A 181 -3.26 -4.75 -1.43
C LEU A 181 -2.29 -5.78 -2.03
N ARG A 182 -2.06 -5.70 -3.32
CA ARG A 182 -1.19 -6.64 -4.05
C ARG A 182 -0.07 -5.91 -4.77
N LEU A 183 1.19 -6.33 -4.54
CA LEU A 183 2.40 -5.72 -5.10
C LEU A 183 2.63 -6.12 -6.57
N ARG A 184 1.65 -5.89 -7.43
CA ARG A 184 1.69 -6.18 -8.87
C ARG A 184 1.52 -4.95 -9.76
N ASN A 185 1.23 -3.81 -9.18
CA ASN A 185 1.14 -2.53 -9.88
C ASN A 185 2.36 -1.68 -9.52
N PHE A 186 3.07 -1.16 -10.51
CA PHE A 186 4.33 -0.47 -10.31
C PHE A 186 4.20 0.77 -9.42
N GLU A 187 3.17 1.59 -9.63
CA GLU A 187 2.93 2.78 -8.81
C GLU A 187 2.76 2.42 -7.32
N LEU A 188 2.02 1.33 -7.04
CA LEU A 188 1.84 0.86 -5.68
C LEU A 188 3.13 0.30 -5.07
N ILE A 189 3.92 -0.46 -5.85
CA ILE A 189 5.22 -0.98 -5.43
C ILE A 189 6.16 0.18 -5.07
N VAL A 190 6.25 1.19 -5.93
CA VAL A 190 7.05 2.40 -5.68
C VAL A 190 6.58 3.12 -4.41
N ALA A 191 5.26 3.29 -4.21
CA ALA A 191 4.74 3.92 -3.00
C ALA A 191 5.11 3.16 -1.72
N VAL A 192 5.06 1.82 -1.75
CA VAL A 192 5.45 0.97 -0.61
C VAL A 192 6.96 1.03 -0.36
N LEU A 193 7.79 0.92 -1.39
CA LEU A 193 9.25 0.99 -1.25
C LEU A 193 9.72 2.39 -0.80
N ARG A 194 9.10 3.45 -1.33
CA ARG A 194 9.35 4.81 -0.85
C ARG A 194 9.07 4.94 0.65
N SER A 195 8.00 4.34 1.16
CA SER A 195 7.69 4.41 2.59
C SER A 195 8.76 3.78 3.48
N VAL A 196 9.47 2.76 2.98
CA VAL A 196 10.60 2.15 3.69
C VAL A 196 11.80 3.10 3.74
N ARG A 197 12.11 3.72 2.59
CA ARG A 197 13.16 4.73 2.49
C ARG A 197 12.86 5.93 3.39
N ASP A 198 11.65 6.47 3.29
CA ASP A 198 11.21 7.63 4.07
C ASP A 198 11.28 7.35 5.58
N LYS A 199 11.02 6.11 6.01
CA LYS A 199 11.18 5.70 7.41
C LYS A 199 12.62 5.85 7.89
N ALA A 200 13.60 5.39 7.11
CA ALA A 200 15.01 5.50 7.47
C ALA A 200 15.49 6.94 7.43
N TRP A 201 15.14 7.67 6.37
CA TRP A 201 15.53 9.07 6.19
C TRP A 201 14.93 9.99 7.26
N GLN A 202 13.63 9.88 7.56
CA GLN A 202 12.99 10.67 8.62
C GLN A 202 13.56 10.41 10.00
N ALA A 203 14.13 9.24 10.24
CA ALA A 203 14.84 8.89 11.46
C ALA A 203 16.32 9.32 11.44
N GLY A 204 16.76 10.13 10.45
CA GLY A 204 18.16 10.57 10.32
C GLY A 204 19.15 9.41 10.12
N TRP A 205 18.71 8.33 9.47
CA TRP A 205 19.51 7.12 9.23
C TRP A 205 20.03 6.44 10.52
N GLU A 206 19.35 6.63 11.64
CA GLU A 206 19.71 6.01 12.92
C GLU A 206 19.78 4.48 12.79
N LYS A 207 20.82 3.86 13.41
CA LYS A 207 21.17 2.46 13.25
C LYS A 207 20.00 1.47 13.40
N GLU A 208 19.21 1.65 14.45
CA GLU A 208 18.10 0.71 14.73
C GLU A 208 16.90 0.88 13.79
N ASP A 209 16.61 2.10 13.37
CA ASP A 209 15.55 2.36 12.40
C ASP A 209 15.97 1.97 10.97
N LEU A 210 17.24 2.16 10.63
CA LEU A 210 17.82 1.70 9.37
C LEU A 210 17.83 0.16 9.27
N LYS A 211 18.17 -0.56 10.35
CA LYS A 211 18.03 -2.03 10.40
C LYS A 211 16.59 -2.48 10.20
N LYS A 212 15.63 -1.80 10.85
CA LYS A 212 14.20 -2.08 10.66
C LYS A 212 13.77 -1.81 9.21
N ALA A 213 14.22 -0.69 8.62
CA ALA A 213 13.93 -0.34 7.23
C ALA A 213 14.51 -1.38 6.26
N LEU A 214 15.76 -1.81 6.45
CA LEU A 214 16.37 -2.89 5.66
C LEU A 214 15.56 -4.17 5.75
N SER A 215 15.19 -4.60 6.98
CA SER A 215 14.35 -5.78 7.18
C SER A 215 12.98 -5.65 6.50
N MET A 216 12.36 -4.46 6.55
CA MET A 216 11.10 -4.21 5.84
C MET A 216 11.28 -4.27 4.32
N ALA A 217 12.35 -3.69 3.77
CA ALA A 217 12.66 -3.75 2.35
C ALA A 217 12.82 -5.19 1.87
N GLU A 218 13.59 -6.00 2.61
CA GLU A 218 13.81 -7.42 2.31
C GLU A 218 12.49 -8.21 2.35
N GLN A 219 11.66 -8.01 3.37
CA GLN A 219 10.34 -8.64 3.48
C GLN A 219 9.40 -8.25 2.34
N ILE A 220 9.39 -6.99 1.92
CA ILE A 220 8.54 -6.54 0.80
C ILE A 220 8.98 -7.21 -0.50
N VAL A 221 10.29 -7.31 -0.75
CA VAL A 221 10.82 -8.02 -1.93
C VAL A 221 10.48 -9.51 -1.88
N GLU A 222 10.58 -10.14 -0.71
CA GLU A 222 10.20 -11.55 -0.51
C GLU A 222 8.70 -11.76 -0.73
N LEU A 223 7.84 -10.87 -0.23
CA LEU A 223 6.39 -10.93 -0.46
C LEU A 223 6.03 -10.88 -1.94
N MET A 224 6.82 -10.19 -2.78
CA MET A 224 6.59 -10.16 -4.22
C MET A 224 6.76 -11.53 -4.89
N GLU A 225 7.42 -12.50 -4.24
CA GLU A 225 7.53 -13.88 -4.72
C GLU A 225 6.27 -14.72 -4.44
N ASN A 226 5.38 -14.26 -3.55
CA ASN A 226 4.20 -15.01 -3.17
C ASN A 226 3.11 -14.91 -4.26
N ASP A 227 2.42 -16.01 -4.52
CA ASP A 227 1.31 -16.10 -5.48
C ASP A 227 0.22 -15.04 -5.28
N GLU A 228 0.00 -14.63 -4.02
CA GLU A 228 -0.98 -13.60 -3.68
C GLU A 228 -0.66 -12.25 -4.31
N HIS A 229 0.63 -11.94 -4.45
CA HIS A 229 1.14 -10.72 -5.06
C HIS A 229 1.38 -10.87 -6.55
N LEU A 230 1.87 -12.02 -7.01
CA LEU A 230 2.11 -12.28 -8.43
C LEU A 230 0.82 -12.26 -9.24
N GLY A 231 -0.27 -12.80 -8.68
CA GLY A 231 -1.51 -13.02 -9.41
C GLY A 231 -1.38 -14.13 -10.45
N HIS A 232 -2.49 -14.53 -11.08
CA HIS A 232 -2.41 -15.46 -12.20
C HIS A 232 -1.71 -14.77 -13.38
N PRO A 233 -0.76 -15.43 -14.04
CA PRO A 233 -0.08 -14.90 -15.21
C PRO A 233 -1.06 -14.83 -16.39
N ALA A 234 -1.86 -13.77 -16.45
CA ALA A 234 -2.53 -13.40 -17.69
C ALA A 234 -1.47 -12.76 -18.58
N GLY A 235 -0.93 -13.54 -19.47
CA GLY A 235 -0.02 -13.38 -20.60
C GLY A 235 0.82 -12.11 -20.85
N ASN A 236 0.58 -10.98 -20.20
CA ASN A 236 1.27 -9.71 -20.48
C ASN A 236 1.61 -8.89 -19.22
N GLN A 237 1.61 -9.48 -18.04
CA GLN A 237 1.96 -8.75 -16.83
C GLN A 237 3.47 -8.63 -16.71
N LYS A 238 3.99 -7.37 -16.64
CA LYS A 238 5.42 -7.11 -16.40
C LYS A 238 5.80 -7.63 -15.02
N ASP A 239 6.88 -8.36 -14.95
CA ASP A 239 7.50 -8.78 -13.68
C ASP A 239 8.37 -7.64 -13.15
N TYR A 240 7.95 -7.07 -12.03
CA TYR A 240 8.65 -5.94 -11.41
C TYR A 240 9.71 -6.37 -10.36
N ARG A 241 9.85 -7.68 -10.06
CA ARG A 241 10.80 -8.18 -9.04
C ARG A 241 12.26 -7.89 -9.40
N THR A 242 12.56 -7.87 -10.69
CA THR A 242 13.89 -7.55 -11.21
C THR A 242 14.04 -6.08 -11.61
N HIS A 243 13.01 -5.26 -11.36
CA HIS A 243 13.08 -3.85 -11.71
C HIS A 243 14.14 -3.12 -10.87
N PRO A 244 15.04 -2.33 -11.47
CA PRO A 244 16.13 -1.66 -10.75
C PRO A 244 15.70 -0.91 -9.49
N THR A 245 14.60 -0.17 -9.52
CA THR A 245 14.07 0.52 -8.33
C THR A 245 13.73 -0.44 -7.19
N VAL A 246 13.22 -1.65 -7.50
CA VAL A 246 12.89 -2.65 -6.48
C VAL A 246 14.15 -3.22 -5.83
N VAL A 247 15.20 -3.43 -6.63
CA VAL A 247 16.49 -3.95 -6.14
C VAL A 247 17.29 -2.87 -5.43
N ALA A 248 17.14 -1.61 -5.82
CA ALA A 248 17.90 -0.49 -5.29
C ALA A 248 17.57 -0.19 -3.81
N VAL A 249 16.29 -0.28 -3.39
CA VAL A 249 15.92 0.09 -2.01
C VAL A 249 16.59 -0.80 -0.95
N PRO A 250 16.58 -2.15 -1.05
CA PRO A 250 17.38 -2.98 -0.13
C PRO A 250 18.90 -2.69 -0.20
N LEU A 251 19.42 -2.36 -1.38
CA LEU A 251 20.82 -1.96 -1.53
C LEU A 251 21.09 -0.65 -0.82
N GLU A 252 20.25 0.40 -1.00
CA GLU A 252 20.37 1.69 -0.33
C GLU A 252 20.41 1.50 1.18
N MET A 253 19.44 0.77 1.76
CA MET A 253 19.41 0.52 3.20
C MET A 253 20.64 -0.25 3.71
N ALA A 254 21.14 -1.22 2.95
CA ALA A 254 22.32 -1.99 3.33
C ALA A 254 23.61 -1.16 3.20
N ALA A 255 23.72 -0.34 2.16
CA ALA A 255 24.87 0.52 1.91
C ALA A 255 24.96 1.62 2.97
N GLU A 256 23.85 2.31 3.27
CA GLU A 256 23.80 3.32 4.35
C GLU A 256 24.14 2.71 5.72
N LEU A 257 23.65 1.50 6.00
CA LEU A 257 23.97 0.80 7.25
C LEU A 257 25.46 0.45 7.34
N SER A 258 26.09 0.07 6.22
CA SER A 258 27.51 -0.22 6.17
C SER A 258 28.35 1.05 6.27
N TYR A 259 27.96 2.10 5.55
CA TYR A 259 28.65 3.37 5.50
C TYR A 259 28.65 4.09 6.84
N ARG A 260 27.47 4.26 7.47
CA ARG A 260 27.29 5.05 8.69
C ARG A 260 27.57 4.27 9.97
N HIS A 261 27.43 2.96 9.95
CA HIS A 261 27.44 2.12 11.16
C HIS A 261 28.34 0.88 11.05
N GLU A 262 29.26 0.86 10.08
CA GLU A 262 30.28 -0.18 9.90
C GLU A 262 29.70 -1.61 9.83
N ALA A 263 28.54 -1.77 9.15
CA ALA A 263 27.93 -3.08 8.98
C ALA A 263 28.62 -3.90 7.87
N ASP A 264 28.26 -5.18 7.76
CA ASP A 264 28.86 -6.13 6.80
C ASP A 264 28.66 -5.71 5.33
N ALA A 265 29.77 -5.40 4.65
CA ALA A 265 29.81 -5.03 3.25
C ALA A 265 29.47 -6.20 2.28
N ALA A 266 29.49 -7.45 2.74
CA ALA A 266 29.18 -8.60 1.89
C ALA A 266 27.72 -8.56 1.37
N LYS A 267 26.79 -8.05 2.20
CA LYS A 267 25.39 -7.85 1.80
C LYS A 267 25.31 -6.75 0.73
N VAL A 268 26.06 -5.66 0.88
CA VAL A 268 26.12 -4.56 -0.07
C VAL A 268 26.63 -5.06 -1.42
N LYS A 269 27.74 -5.81 -1.46
CA LYS A 269 28.31 -6.39 -2.68
C LYS A 269 27.32 -7.28 -3.42
N ARG A 270 26.57 -8.12 -2.69
CA ARG A 270 25.55 -9.00 -3.26
C ARG A 270 24.39 -8.21 -3.90
N TYR A 271 23.88 -7.18 -3.24
CA TYR A 271 22.79 -6.35 -3.77
C TYR A 271 23.28 -5.43 -4.91
N ALA A 272 24.50 -4.89 -4.82
CA ALA A 272 25.11 -4.12 -5.91
C ALA A 272 25.25 -4.96 -7.18
N SER A 273 25.70 -6.22 -7.07
CA SER A 273 25.76 -7.14 -8.21
C SER A 273 24.37 -7.37 -8.83
N ARG A 274 23.32 -7.52 -8.01
CA ARG A 274 21.94 -7.69 -8.50
C ARG A 274 21.45 -6.43 -9.22
N LEU A 275 21.71 -5.24 -8.65
CA LEU A 275 21.30 -3.96 -9.25
C LEU A 275 21.99 -3.74 -10.61
N MET A 276 23.31 -3.94 -10.68
CA MET A 276 24.07 -3.77 -11.93
C MET A 276 23.58 -4.72 -13.03
N ASN A 277 23.29 -5.99 -12.67
CA ASN A 277 22.70 -6.93 -13.61
C ASN A 277 21.31 -6.52 -14.08
N ALA A 278 20.46 -6.02 -13.17
CA ALA A 278 19.11 -5.55 -13.50
C ALA A 278 19.16 -4.33 -14.46
N LEU A 279 20.03 -3.38 -14.20
CA LEU A 279 20.26 -2.20 -15.06
C LEU A 279 20.70 -2.61 -16.47
N LYS A 280 21.60 -3.60 -16.57
CA LYS A 280 22.12 -4.09 -17.86
C LYS A 280 21.08 -4.88 -18.66
N GLN A 281 20.32 -5.76 -18.01
CA GLN A 281 19.37 -6.67 -18.67
C GLN A 281 18.18 -5.96 -19.30
N GLN A 282 17.69 -4.90 -18.67
CA GLN A 282 16.44 -4.26 -19.06
C GLN A 282 16.61 -3.06 -20.00
N ASN A 283 17.86 -2.72 -20.37
CA ASN A 283 18.16 -1.44 -21.02
C ASN A 283 17.39 -0.26 -20.35
N PHE A 284 17.23 -0.42 -19.02
CA PHE A 284 16.33 0.32 -18.18
C PHE A 284 16.60 1.83 -18.28
N LEU A 285 17.87 2.19 -18.21
CA LEU A 285 18.28 3.58 -18.17
C LEU A 285 17.84 4.35 -19.41
N ALA A 286 17.95 3.76 -20.59
CA ALA A 286 17.54 4.41 -21.83
C ALA A 286 16.02 4.66 -21.88
N ALA A 287 15.20 3.67 -21.49
CA ALA A 287 13.75 3.80 -21.48
C ALA A 287 13.24 4.80 -20.44
N ASP A 288 13.87 4.84 -19.25
CA ASP A 288 13.51 5.79 -18.21
C ASP A 288 14.03 7.21 -18.50
N MET A 289 15.21 7.33 -19.09
CA MET A 289 15.70 8.63 -19.57
C MET A 289 14.74 9.21 -20.60
N GLU A 290 14.34 8.44 -21.62
CA GLU A 290 13.38 8.89 -22.63
C GLU A 290 12.04 9.30 -21.98
N ARG A 291 11.54 8.52 -21.03
CA ARG A 291 10.28 8.82 -20.32
C ARG A 291 10.37 10.11 -19.51
N ILE A 292 11.46 10.32 -18.78
CA ILE A 292 11.65 11.51 -17.95
C ILE A 292 11.91 12.73 -18.81
N GLU A 293 12.71 12.62 -19.87
CA GLU A 293 12.89 13.69 -20.84
C GLU A 293 11.55 14.09 -21.51
N ALA A 294 10.74 13.10 -21.90
CA ALA A 294 9.40 13.36 -22.41
C ALA A 294 8.49 14.01 -21.36
N SER A 295 8.64 13.68 -20.08
CA SER A 295 7.89 14.32 -18.98
C SER A 295 8.37 15.75 -18.74
N THR A 296 9.69 16.01 -18.76
CA THR A 296 10.25 17.36 -18.65
C THR A 296 9.85 18.26 -19.82
N ALA A 297 9.87 17.74 -21.05
CA ALA A 297 9.41 18.47 -22.22
C ALA A 297 7.92 18.86 -22.12
N LYS A 298 7.08 17.98 -21.56
CA LYS A 298 5.66 18.31 -21.30
C LYS A 298 5.49 19.44 -20.29
N THR A 299 6.43 19.62 -19.36
CA THR A 299 6.37 20.71 -18.38
C THR A 299 6.63 22.08 -19.01
N GLU A 300 7.26 22.11 -20.18
CA GLU A 300 7.53 23.34 -20.94
C GLU A 300 6.30 23.79 -21.75
N ALA A 301 5.36 22.86 -22.03
CA ALA A 301 4.15 23.19 -22.74
C ALA A 301 3.22 24.12 -21.92
N ASN A 302 2.56 25.06 -22.58
CA ASN A 302 1.54 25.89 -21.95
C ASN A 302 0.28 25.05 -21.64
N PHE A 303 0.07 24.79 -20.37
CA PHE A 303 -1.14 24.12 -19.91
C PHE A 303 -2.28 25.14 -19.76
N SER A 304 -3.38 24.90 -20.45
CA SER A 304 -4.58 25.74 -20.37
C SER A 304 -5.42 25.54 -19.11
N LYS A 305 -5.08 24.55 -18.26
CA LYS A 305 -5.87 24.18 -17.07
C LYS A 305 -4.96 23.66 -15.95
N GLY A 306 -5.13 24.17 -14.74
CA GLY A 306 -4.33 23.82 -13.54
C GLY A 306 -4.27 22.31 -13.22
N HIS A 307 -5.37 21.54 -13.46
CA HIS A 307 -5.35 20.10 -13.26
C HIS A 307 -4.37 19.33 -14.16
N LYS A 308 -4.05 19.86 -15.35
CA LYS A 308 -3.05 19.28 -16.25
C LYS A 308 -1.64 19.52 -15.74
N GLN A 309 -1.39 20.69 -15.18
CA GLN A 309 -0.10 21.02 -14.55
C GLN A 309 0.13 20.11 -13.33
N MET A 310 -0.88 19.97 -12.47
CA MET A 310 -0.81 19.06 -11.32
C MET A 310 -0.54 17.62 -11.74
N ARG A 311 -1.22 17.15 -12.79
CA ARG A 311 -0.97 15.78 -13.29
C ARG A 311 0.46 15.62 -13.83
N ALA A 312 0.99 16.62 -14.53
CA ALA A 312 2.37 16.59 -15.02
C ALA A 312 3.38 16.58 -13.86
N LEU A 313 3.14 17.41 -12.83
CA LEU A 313 3.95 17.44 -11.62
C LEU A 313 3.96 16.08 -10.91
N VAL A 314 2.79 15.47 -10.68
CA VAL A 314 2.67 14.15 -10.04
C VAL A 314 3.37 13.07 -10.86
N THR A 315 3.25 13.11 -12.19
CA THR A 315 3.91 12.12 -13.06
C THR A 315 5.43 12.26 -12.95
N LEU A 316 5.96 13.47 -13.13
CA LEU A 316 7.39 13.74 -13.04
C LEU A 316 7.94 13.39 -11.66
N HIS A 317 7.25 13.79 -10.59
CA HIS A 317 7.59 13.41 -9.22
C HIS A 317 7.68 11.89 -9.04
N THR A 318 6.70 11.14 -9.53
CA THR A 318 6.70 9.69 -9.43
C THR A 318 7.90 9.09 -10.18
N ASP A 319 8.19 9.60 -11.37
CA ASP A 319 9.33 9.14 -12.17
C ASP A 319 10.67 9.43 -11.45
N LEU A 320 10.86 10.62 -10.91
CA LEU A 320 12.08 10.98 -10.16
C LEU A 320 12.23 10.15 -8.88
N CYS A 321 11.15 9.93 -8.14
CA CYS A 321 11.16 9.08 -6.94
C CYS A 321 11.59 7.62 -7.23
N THR A 322 11.50 7.15 -8.47
CA THR A 322 12.00 5.82 -8.85
C THR A 322 13.51 5.79 -9.06
N LEU A 323 14.12 6.95 -9.38
CA LEU A 323 15.55 7.07 -9.70
C LEU A 323 16.40 7.39 -8.47
N ILE A 324 15.84 8.15 -7.51
CA ILE A 324 16.58 8.56 -6.29
C ILE A 324 17.22 7.36 -5.58
N PRO A 325 16.49 6.28 -5.23
CA PRO A 325 17.11 5.14 -4.55
C PRO A 325 18.16 4.42 -5.40
N ILE A 326 18.02 4.42 -6.75
CA ILE A 326 19.02 3.81 -7.63
C ILE A 326 20.30 4.64 -7.58
N TRP A 327 20.19 5.94 -7.71
CA TRP A 327 21.33 6.84 -7.68
C TRP A 327 22.04 6.83 -6.31
N ASN A 328 21.30 7.01 -5.21
CA ASN A 328 21.87 7.01 -3.86
C ASN A 328 22.52 5.66 -3.52
N SER A 329 21.83 4.55 -3.80
CA SER A 329 22.38 3.22 -3.54
C SER A 329 23.68 2.94 -4.30
N LEU A 330 23.82 3.44 -5.54
CA LEU A 330 25.06 3.34 -6.31
C LEU A 330 26.15 4.22 -5.72
N SER A 331 25.83 5.44 -5.32
CA SER A 331 26.79 6.37 -4.68
C SER A 331 27.37 5.75 -3.41
N THR A 332 26.52 5.43 -2.44
CA THR A 332 26.94 4.88 -1.16
C THR A 332 27.62 3.51 -1.31
N ALA A 333 27.10 2.64 -2.19
CA ALA A 333 27.73 1.33 -2.41
C ALA A 333 29.14 1.42 -3.05
N ARG A 334 29.38 2.39 -3.93
CA ARG A 334 30.72 2.65 -4.48
C ARG A 334 31.70 3.10 -3.40
N THR A 335 31.27 3.99 -2.50
CA THR A 335 32.07 4.41 -1.36
C THR A 335 32.39 3.27 -0.41
N VAL A 336 31.41 2.41 -0.11
CA VAL A 336 31.58 1.26 0.81
C VAL A 336 32.45 0.14 0.22
N LEU A 337 32.30 -0.14 -1.08
CA LEU A 337 32.96 -1.28 -1.73
C LEU A 337 34.27 -0.92 -2.42
N ASP A 338 34.48 0.34 -2.76
CA ASP A 338 35.66 0.85 -3.46
C ASP A 338 36.09 -0.07 -4.61
N ALA A 339 37.29 -0.67 -4.55
CA ALA A 339 37.82 -1.59 -5.54
C ALA A 339 37.00 -2.88 -5.74
N ASP A 340 36.17 -3.23 -4.76
CA ASP A 340 35.31 -4.42 -4.77
C ASP A 340 33.93 -4.18 -5.44
N MET A 341 33.67 -2.96 -5.94
CA MET A 341 32.41 -2.62 -6.61
C MET A 341 32.20 -3.44 -7.88
N PRO A 342 31.09 -4.18 -7.99
CA PRO A 342 30.77 -4.92 -9.22
C PRO A 342 30.56 -3.96 -10.40
N MET A 343 31.20 -4.22 -11.55
CA MET A 343 31.09 -3.40 -12.75
C MET A 343 31.35 -1.90 -12.48
N ALA A 344 32.45 -1.58 -11.78
CA ALA A 344 32.74 -0.26 -11.27
C ALA A 344 32.64 0.88 -12.32
N GLU A 345 33.19 0.67 -13.52
CA GLU A 345 33.12 1.66 -14.61
C GLU A 345 31.67 1.91 -15.09
N ASP A 346 30.88 0.83 -15.22
CA ASP A 346 29.46 0.94 -15.58
C ASP A 346 28.66 1.61 -14.47
N ALA A 347 28.94 1.29 -13.21
CA ALA A 347 28.28 1.89 -12.05
C ALA A 347 28.53 3.41 -11.98
N GLU A 348 29.77 3.84 -12.21
CA GLU A 348 30.13 5.26 -12.26
C GLU A 348 29.43 6.00 -13.41
N ARG A 349 29.44 5.41 -14.59
CA ARG A 349 28.74 5.98 -15.75
C ARG A 349 27.25 6.16 -15.48
N VAL A 350 26.60 5.12 -14.95
CA VAL A 350 25.17 5.14 -14.62
C VAL A 350 24.86 6.15 -13.54
N GLN A 351 25.66 6.21 -12.48
CA GLN A 351 25.50 7.19 -11.40
C GLN A 351 25.55 8.62 -11.95
N ARG A 352 26.50 8.94 -12.81
CA ARG A 352 26.64 10.28 -13.43
C ARG A 352 25.42 10.61 -14.31
N GLN A 353 24.98 9.69 -15.14
CA GLN A 353 23.80 9.87 -15.99
C GLN A 353 22.51 10.08 -15.15
N LEU A 354 22.34 9.32 -14.06
CA LEU A 354 21.22 9.48 -13.16
C LEU A 354 21.26 10.86 -12.47
N ARG A 355 22.43 11.33 -12.05
CA ARG A 355 22.58 12.65 -11.41
C ARG A 355 22.19 13.77 -12.36
N GLU A 356 22.63 13.72 -13.60
CA GLU A 356 22.25 14.69 -14.64
C GLU A 356 20.73 14.69 -14.90
N LEU A 357 20.13 13.49 -14.94
CA LEU A 357 18.71 13.33 -15.16
C LEU A 357 17.87 13.82 -13.98
N LEU A 358 18.30 13.54 -12.74
CA LEU A 358 17.67 14.06 -11.53
C LEU A 358 17.70 15.57 -11.48
N GLN A 359 18.85 16.21 -11.83
CA GLN A 359 18.97 17.67 -11.90
C GLN A 359 18.01 18.27 -12.93
N LYS A 360 17.95 17.72 -14.15
CA LYS A 360 17.00 18.17 -15.17
C LYS A 360 15.55 18.05 -14.68
N GLY A 361 15.24 16.97 -13.99
CA GLY A 361 13.92 16.71 -13.41
C GLY A 361 13.55 17.69 -12.29
N GLU A 362 14.51 18.00 -11.40
CA GLU A 362 14.33 18.99 -10.33
C GLU A 362 14.04 20.38 -10.92
N ASP A 363 14.85 20.83 -11.86
CA ASP A 363 14.65 22.11 -12.57
C ASP A 363 13.26 22.17 -13.25
N ALA A 364 12.80 21.06 -13.80
CA ALA A 364 11.48 20.99 -14.42
C ALA A 364 10.35 21.04 -13.39
N THR A 365 10.49 20.38 -12.23
CA THR A 365 9.49 20.46 -11.15
C THR A 365 9.41 21.87 -10.58
N GLU A 366 10.54 22.54 -10.41
CA GLU A 366 10.56 23.91 -9.93
C GLU A 366 9.94 24.89 -10.93
N ARG A 367 10.21 24.73 -12.23
CA ARG A 367 9.54 25.51 -13.29
C ARG A 367 8.02 25.31 -13.29
N LEU A 368 7.55 24.08 -13.14
CA LEU A 368 6.12 23.78 -13.03
C LEU A 368 5.50 24.46 -11.82
N ARG A 369 6.15 24.40 -10.67
CA ARG A 369 5.69 25.04 -9.43
C ARG A 369 5.58 26.54 -9.57
N LYS A 370 6.63 27.20 -10.12
CA LYS A 370 6.63 28.67 -10.34
C LYS A 370 5.52 29.11 -11.30
N ARG A 371 5.24 28.34 -12.35
CA ARG A 371 4.16 28.64 -13.31
C ARG A 371 2.77 28.42 -12.77
N GLY A 372 2.60 27.47 -11.87
CA GLY A 372 1.30 27.14 -11.27
C GLY A 372 0.82 28.15 -10.23
N GLY A 373 1.72 29.00 -9.71
CA GLY A 373 1.39 30.00 -8.72
C GLY A 373 0.66 29.45 -7.48
N GLU A 374 -0.19 30.27 -6.88
CA GLU A 374 -0.96 29.90 -5.69
C GLU A 374 -1.93 28.75 -5.93
N GLU A 375 -2.48 28.62 -7.13
CA GLU A 375 -3.40 27.54 -7.49
C GLU A 375 -2.72 26.17 -7.43
N LEU A 376 -1.48 26.05 -7.93
CA LEU A 376 -0.72 24.82 -7.84
C LEU A 376 -0.21 24.57 -6.43
N ALA A 377 0.22 25.59 -5.71
CA ALA A 377 0.65 25.48 -4.32
C ALA A 377 -0.47 25.01 -3.40
N SER A 378 -1.70 25.50 -3.61
CA SER A 378 -2.88 25.04 -2.88
C SER A 378 -3.34 23.62 -3.26
N ALA A 379 -3.08 23.21 -4.51
CA ALA A 379 -3.42 21.89 -5.03
C ALA A 379 -2.34 20.83 -4.80
N ASP A 380 -1.12 21.22 -4.38
CA ASP A 380 -0.01 20.32 -4.04
C ASP A 380 0.13 20.15 -2.50
N PRO A 381 -0.88 19.53 -1.84
CA PRO A 381 -0.87 19.34 -0.39
C PRO A 381 0.19 18.35 0.07
N GLU A 382 0.77 17.60 -0.86
CA GLU A 382 1.79 16.60 -0.59
C GLU A 382 3.21 17.15 -0.76
N GLY A 383 3.35 18.38 -1.31
CA GLY A 383 4.64 19.03 -1.50
C GLY A 383 5.58 18.27 -2.44
N TYR A 384 5.05 17.72 -3.54
CA TYR A 384 5.83 16.89 -4.46
C TYR A 384 7.12 17.53 -4.95
N ALA A 385 7.07 18.81 -5.29
CA ALA A 385 8.27 19.52 -5.74
C ALA A 385 9.31 19.68 -4.63
N GLY A 386 8.87 19.95 -3.39
CA GLY A 386 9.75 20.06 -2.23
C GLY A 386 10.42 18.74 -1.85
N TYR A 387 9.63 17.64 -1.86
CA TYR A 387 10.15 16.32 -1.52
C TYR A 387 11.32 15.87 -2.42
N VAL A 388 11.18 16.01 -3.75
CA VAL A 388 12.24 15.60 -4.68
C VAL A 388 13.52 16.38 -4.41
N LYS A 389 13.40 17.71 -4.26
CA LYS A 389 14.55 18.58 -3.95
C LYS A 389 15.25 18.15 -2.66
N THR A 390 14.49 18.03 -1.57
CA THR A 390 15.03 17.65 -0.26
C THR A 390 15.66 16.26 -0.28
N ALA A 391 15.03 15.30 -1.00
CA ALA A 391 15.59 13.95 -1.11
C ALA A 391 16.90 13.91 -1.90
N ILE A 392 17.06 14.74 -2.93
CA ILE A 392 18.32 14.86 -3.68
C ILE A 392 19.39 15.53 -2.82
N GLN A 393 19.07 16.66 -2.18
CA GLN A 393 20.00 17.38 -1.31
C GLN A 393 20.53 16.50 -0.18
N ALA A 394 19.65 15.77 0.51
CA ALA A 394 20.07 14.85 1.57
C ALA A 394 21.04 13.76 1.10
N CYS A 395 20.90 13.29 -0.15
CA CYS A 395 21.83 12.33 -0.72
C CYS A 395 23.14 12.97 -1.18
N GLU A 396 23.17 14.29 -1.44
CA GLU A 396 24.40 15.03 -1.82
C GLU A 396 25.25 15.41 -0.61
N GLU A 397 24.60 15.90 0.44
CA GLU A 397 25.27 16.18 1.71
C GLU A 397 26.01 14.93 2.24
N ASP A 398 25.38 13.76 2.09
CA ASP A 398 26.00 12.48 2.45
C ASP A 398 27.20 12.11 1.55
N ALA A 399 27.21 12.54 0.29
CA ALA A 399 28.31 12.28 -0.64
C ALA A 399 29.52 13.20 -0.38
N ASP A 400 29.26 14.47 -0.06
CA ASP A 400 30.29 15.47 0.22
C ASP A 400 31.01 15.16 1.54
N GLU A 401 30.27 14.72 2.58
CA GLU A 401 30.87 14.24 3.85
C GLU A 401 31.77 13.00 3.68
N ALA A 402 31.58 12.25 2.59
CA ALA A 402 32.38 11.05 2.30
C ALA A 402 33.72 11.37 1.57
N GLU A 403 33.83 12.56 0.95
CA GLU A 403 35.03 13.00 0.25
C GLU A 403 35.98 13.84 1.15
N GLU A 404 35.53 14.32 2.32
CA GLU A 404 36.33 14.95 3.35
C GLU A 404 36.94 13.94 4.35
#